data_2c3cbd82d19b63e6123b4f84b4f5155e
#
_entry.id   2c3cbd82d19b63e6123b4f84b4f5155e
#
_cell.length_a   1.000
_cell.length_b   1.000
_cell.length_c   1.000
_cell.angle_alpha   90.00
_cell.angle_beta   90.00
_cell.angle_gamma   90.00
#
_symmetry.space_group_name_H-M   'P 1'
#
loop_
_entity.id
_entity.type
_entity.pdbx_description
1 polymer ?
#
loop_
_entity_poly.entity_id
_entity_poly.type
_entity_poly.pdbx_seq_one_letter_code
_entity_poly.pdbx_strand_id
1 'polypeptide(L)'
;MSSTRTRFAVVVAAALALAAPLAIRTAADAATTHPAAKAGSAIAPDATTPAQALAAIKKNMTTANKVNSKPHINTMTRAKNVNVFQVASGVFAYTSSMAIDTDGSDPDPDPDHQGETTFQDSNGKNLAAHHVPFYVLGDDCFDKKKPCPHFFYKEHNIKGRQFALIFYKSKVIGSIFGDTQTANDQDTSDNDSRELGEASVKAAQLLGIPSSGTSGGVDNGVTVVIFSGSSWVVNGSNSNLNANAQAMVTKALNTFGTNVK
;
A
#
# COMPACT_ATOMS: atom_id res chain seq x y z
N MET A 1 -10.76 -14.06 54.65
CA MET A 1 -10.03 -15.00 53.78
C MET A 1 -8.86 -14.27 53.19
N SER A 2 -7.65 -14.65 53.54
CA SER A 2 -6.38 -13.97 53.31
C SER A 2 -5.87 -14.23 51.89
N SER A 3 -5.54 -13.16 51.14
CA SER A 3 -4.91 -13.26 49.84
C SER A 3 -3.41 -13.04 49.99
N THR A 4 -2.64 -14.07 49.75
CA THR A 4 -1.18 -14.07 49.82
C THR A 4 -0.60 -13.50 48.52
N ARG A 5 0.09 -12.36 48.58
CA ARG A 5 0.84 -11.77 47.48
C ARG A 5 2.25 -12.36 47.44
N THR A 6 2.56 -13.10 46.37
CA THR A 6 3.92 -13.59 46.10
C THR A 6 4.68 -12.52 45.30
N ARG A 7 5.79 -12.01 45.88
CA ARG A 7 6.73 -11.09 45.22
C ARG A 7 7.85 -11.92 44.60
N PHE A 8 8.05 -11.78 43.29
CA PHE A 8 9.23 -12.28 42.59
C PHE A 8 10.32 -11.21 42.57
N ALA A 9 11.50 -11.57 43.04
CA ALA A 9 12.68 -10.73 43.01
C ALA A 9 13.35 -10.81 41.62
N VAL A 10 13.70 -9.67 41.07
CA VAL A 10 14.48 -9.54 39.82
C VAL A 10 15.95 -9.57 40.19
N VAL A 11 16.69 -10.56 39.69
CA VAL A 11 18.15 -10.61 39.77
C VAL A 11 18.73 -9.90 38.54
N VAL A 12 19.49 -8.84 38.80
CA VAL A 12 20.26 -8.11 37.77
C VAL A 12 21.64 -8.76 37.70
N ALA A 13 21.99 -9.36 36.57
CA ALA A 13 23.33 -9.84 36.29
C ALA A 13 24.08 -8.76 35.46
N ALA A 14 25.12 -8.22 36.05
CA ALA A 14 26.07 -7.30 35.39
C ALA A 14 27.10 -8.11 34.61
N ALA A 15 27.21 -7.86 33.31
CA ALA A 15 28.25 -8.41 32.44
C ALA A 15 29.38 -7.40 32.27
N LEU A 16 30.59 -7.76 32.73
CA LEU A 16 31.85 -7.02 32.51
C LEU A 16 32.28 -7.20 31.05
N ALA A 17 32.55 -6.10 30.36
CA ALA A 17 33.22 -6.09 29.06
C ALA A 17 34.75 -6.04 29.24
N LEU A 18 35.45 -7.06 28.78
CA LEU A 18 36.93 -7.03 28.65
C LEU A 18 37.29 -6.35 27.31
N ALA A 19 38.06 -5.28 27.42
CA ALA A 19 38.71 -4.62 26.28
C ALA A 19 40.02 -5.33 25.93
N ALA A 20 40.19 -5.78 24.69
CA ALA A 20 41.45 -6.27 24.13
C ALA A 20 42.15 -5.17 23.30
N PRO A 21 43.47 -5.01 23.37
CA PRO A 21 44.16 -3.97 22.62
C PRO A 21 44.40 -4.39 21.17
N LEU A 22 44.13 -3.47 20.26
CA LEU A 22 44.37 -3.59 18.81
C LEU A 22 45.85 -3.37 18.54
N ALA A 23 46.58 -4.41 18.05
CA ALA A 23 47.95 -4.28 17.57
C ALA A 23 47.95 -3.70 16.14
N ILE A 24 48.51 -2.52 15.98
CA ILE A 24 48.77 -1.89 14.68
C ILE A 24 50.02 -2.55 14.07
N ARG A 25 49.84 -3.30 12.99
CA ARG A 25 50.94 -3.73 12.12
C ARG A 25 51.05 -2.78 10.93
N THR A 26 52.09 -2.01 10.89
CA THR A 26 52.56 -1.28 9.70
C THR A 26 53.22 -2.26 8.74
N ALA A 27 52.63 -2.54 7.59
CA ALA A 27 53.28 -3.17 6.46
C ALA A 27 53.50 -2.09 5.40
N ALA A 28 54.78 -1.74 5.20
CA ALA A 28 55.21 -1.05 4.00
C ALA A 28 55.36 -2.08 2.90
N ASP A 29 54.63 -1.94 1.80
CA ASP A 29 54.92 -2.74 0.62
C ASP A 29 54.71 -1.98 -0.70
N ALA A 30 55.63 -2.26 -1.53
CA ALA A 30 56.03 -1.83 -2.83
C ALA A 30 54.86 -1.49 -3.78
N ALA A 31 54.95 -0.29 -4.37
CA ALA A 31 54.13 0.14 -5.50
C ALA A 31 54.47 -0.69 -6.76
N THR A 32 53.64 -1.65 -7.10
CA THR A 32 53.58 -2.19 -8.46
C THR A 32 52.51 -1.37 -9.23
N THR A 33 52.99 -0.52 -10.11
CA THR A 33 52.13 0.23 -11.06
C THR A 33 51.51 -0.72 -12.05
N HIS A 34 50.28 -1.15 -11.79
CA HIS A 34 49.40 -1.70 -12.81
C HIS A 34 48.70 -0.55 -13.52
N PRO A 35 48.61 -0.55 -14.85
CA PRO A 35 47.80 0.45 -15.54
C PRO A 35 46.33 0.28 -15.12
N ALA A 36 45.76 1.34 -14.55
CA ALA A 36 44.34 1.39 -14.20
C ALA A 36 43.51 1.17 -15.46
N ALA A 37 42.93 -0.02 -15.58
CA ALA A 37 41.85 -0.24 -16.51
C ALA A 37 40.77 0.82 -16.17
N LYS A 38 40.43 1.72 -17.12
CA LYS A 38 39.29 2.59 -17.01
C LYS A 38 38.08 1.72 -16.77
N ALA A 39 37.64 1.62 -15.52
CA ALA A 39 36.31 1.11 -15.20
C ALA A 39 35.32 2.06 -15.92
N GLY A 40 34.77 1.59 -17.02
CA GLY A 40 33.65 2.27 -17.65
C GLY A 40 32.59 2.39 -16.57
N SER A 41 32.26 3.63 -16.20
CA SER A 41 31.11 3.89 -15.35
C SER A 41 29.90 3.29 -16.05
N ALA A 42 29.43 2.14 -15.58
CA ALA A 42 28.12 1.63 -15.96
C ALA A 42 27.13 2.72 -15.53
N ILE A 43 26.60 3.46 -16.49
CA ILE A 43 25.50 4.40 -16.26
C ILE A 43 24.38 3.54 -15.69
N ALA A 44 24.07 3.73 -14.41
CA ALA A 44 22.88 3.10 -13.82
C ALA A 44 21.68 3.52 -14.67
N PRO A 45 20.81 2.58 -15.06
CA PRO A 45 19.65 2.96 -15.85
C PRO A 45 18.86 4.04 -15.10
N ASP A 46 18.52 5.13 -15.82
CA ASP A 46 17.78 6.25 -15.27
C ASP A 46 16.53 5.74 -14.56
N ALA A 47 16.34 6.15 -13.30
CA ALA A 47 15.18 5.77 -12.51
C ALA A 47 13.89 6.23 -13.22
N THR A 48 12.93 5.32 -13.35
CA THR A 48 11.64 5.62 -14.00
C THR A 48 10.91 6.72 -13.22
N THR A 49 10.61 7.82 -13.87
CA THR A 49 9.86 8.92 -13.25
C THR A 49 8.39 8.54 -13.04
N PRO A 50 7.69 9.15 -12.05
CA PRO A 50 6.25 8.93 -11.86
C PRO A 50 5.42 9.17 -13.12
N ALA A 51 5.76 10.19 -13.92
CA ALA A 51 5.04 10.52 -15.16
C ALA A 51 5.24 9.42 -16.23
N GLN A 52 6.46 8.90 -16.39
CA GLN A 52 6.75 7.80 -17.32
C GLN A 52 6.02 6.53 -16.91
N ALA A 53 6.06 6.17 -15.62
CA ALA A 53 5.35 5.01 -15.09
C ALA A 53 3.83 5.14 -15.31
N LEU A 54 3.23 6.28 -14.96
CA LEU A 54 1.79 6.51 -15.17
C LEU A 54 1.40 6.44 -16.64
N ALA A 55 2.22 6.96 -17.55
CA ALA A 55 1.97 6.88 -18.99
C ALA A 55 1.99 5.42 -19.47
N ALA A 56 2.98 4.61 -19.03
CA ALA A 56 3.06 3.19 -19.34
C ALA A 56 1.87 2.40 -18.78
N ILE A 57 1.46 2.68 -17.54
CA ILE A 57 0.28 2.08 -16.91
C ILE A 57 -0.97 2.39 -17.75
N LYS A 58 -1.23 3.67 -18.05
CA LYS A 58 -2.42 4.09 -18.81
C LYS A 58 -2.46 3.50 -20.23
N LYS A 59 -1.31 3.33 -20.87
CA LYS A 59 -1.20 2.66 -22.17
C LYS A 59 -1.70 1.22 -22.12
N ASN A 60 -1.55 0.54 -20.97
CA ASN A 60 -1.98 -0.85 -20.77
C ASN A 60 -3.41 -0.96 -20.18
N MET A 61 -4.06 0.14 -19.81
CA MET A 61 -5.47 0.14 -19.36
C MET A 61 -6.41 0.08 -20.58
N THR A 62 -6.40 -1.03 -21.28
CA THR A 62 -7.18 -1.29 -22.50
C THR A 62 -8.27 -2.33 -22.25
N THR A 63 -9.28 -2.37 -23.12
CA THR A 63 -10.37 -3.35 -23.03
C THR A 63 -9.84 -4.80 -23.02
N ALA A 64 -8.77 -5.10 -23.75
CA ALA A 64 -8.14 -6.42 -23.78
C ALA A 64 -7.55 -6.84 -22.43
N ASN A 65 -7.14 -5.88 -21.60
CA ASN A 65 -6.54 -6.11 -20.30
C ASN A 65 -7.53 -5.97 -19.13
N LYS A 66 -8.81 -5.72 -19.42
CA LYS A 66 -9.84 -5.56 -18.40
C LYS A 66 -10.13 -6.90 -17.71
N VAL A 67 -10.13 -6.91 -16.35
CA VAL A 67 -10.34 -8.12 -15.55
C VAL A 67 -11.76 -8.22 -14.96
N ASN A 68 -12.50 -7.13 -14.88
CA ASN A 68 -13.89 -7.15 -14.40
C ASN A 68 -14.89 -7.24 -15.57
N SER A 69 -15.95 -8.03 -15.42
CA SER A 69 -17.02 -8.17 -16.42
C SER A 69 -17.89 -6.92 -16.51
N LYS A 70 -18.29 -6.38 -15.36
CA LYS A 70 -19.08 -5.16 -15.23
C LYS A 70 -18.28 -4.06 -14.52
N PRO A 71 -18.51 -2.78 -14.84
CA PRO A 71 -17.85 -1.68 -14.14
C PRO A 71 -18.22 -1.66 -12.66
N HIS A 72 -17.24 -1.34 -11.82
CA HIS A 72 -17.44 -1.07 -10.40
C HIS A 72 -18.01 0.32 -10.19
N ILE A 73 -18.60 0.54 -9.01
CA ILE A 73 -19.14 1.83 -8.59
C ILE A 73 -17.97 2.72 -8.13
N ASN A 74 -17.96 3.94 -8.61
CA ASN A 74 -17.11 5.01 -8.08
C ASN A 74 -17.67 5.47 -6.73
N THR A 75 -16.90 5.38 -5.66
CA THR A 75 -17.37 5.63 -4.29
C THR A 75 -17.95 7.02 -4.09
N MET A 76 -17.34 8.09 -4.64
CA MET A 76 -17.82 9.47 -4.49
C MET A 76 -19.03 9.78 -5.38
N THR A 77 -18.93 9.42 -6.67
CA THR A 77 -19.92 9.86 -7.67
C THR A 77 -21.08 8.89 -7.85
N ARG A 78 -20.98 7.70 -7.30
CA ARG A 78 -21.93 6.59 -7.45
C ARG A 78 -22.09 6.09 -8.89
N ALA A 79 -21.24 6.57 -9.82
CA ALA A 79 -21.26 6.15 -11.22
C ALA A 79 -20.67 4.74 -11.40
N LYS A 80 -21.37 3.89 -12.16
CA LYS A 80 -20.89 2.53 -12.52
C LYS A 80 -19.92 2.62 -13.71
N ASN A 81 -18.69 3.10 -13.48
CA ASN A 81 -17.74 3.40 -14.54
C ASN A 81 -16.29 2.99 -14.23
N VAL A 82 -16.00 2.40 -13.08
CA VAL A 82 -14.64 2.02 -12.71
C VAL A 82 -14.31 0.63 -13.24
N ASN A 83 -13.35 0.54 -14.13
CA ASN A 83 -12.82 -0.73 -14.64
C ASN A 83 -11.43 -1.00 -14.08
N VAL A 84 -11.15 -2.28 -13.80
CA VAL A 84 -9.84 -2.75 -13.36
C VAL A 84 -9.14 -3.45 -14.51
N PHE A 85 -7.86 -3.17 -14.68
CA PHE A 85 -7.03 -3.69 -15.77
C PHE A 85 -5.78 -4.36 -15.24
N GLN A 86 -5.40 -5.49 -15.81
CA GLN A 86 -4.09 -6.09 -15.57
C GLN A 86 -3.06 -5.39 -16.47
N VAL A 87 -2.29 -4.47 -15.91
CA VAL A 87 -1.35 -3.62 -16.67
C VAL A 87 0.05 -4.21 -16.82
N ALA A 88 0.36 -5.22 -16.02
CA ALA A 88 1.53 -6.09 -16.13
C ALA A 88 1.23 -7.41 -15.40
N SER A 89 2.10 -8.40 -15.51
CA SER A 89 1.93 -9.68 -14.78
C SER A 89 1.85 -9.44 -13.27
N GLY A 90 0.72 -9.81 -12.65
CA GLY A 90 0.46 -9.59 -11.23
C GLY A 90 0.29 -8.12 -10.82
N VAL A 91 0.07 -7.20 -11.75
CA VAL A 91 -0.14 -5.79 -11.47
C VAL A 91 -1.47 -5.30 -12.03
N PHE A 92 -2.32 -4.74 -11.18
CA PHE A 92 -3.68 -4.32 -11.50
C PHE A 92 -3.83 -2.83 -11.30
N ALA A 93 -4.56 -2.14 -12.19
CA ALA A 93 -4.77 -0.71 -12.09
C ALA A 93 -6.23 -0.33 -12.37
N TYR A 94 -6.69 0.71 -11.67
CA TYR A 94 -7.94 1.39 -11.97
C TYR A 94 -7.82 2.89 -11.74
N THR A 95 -8.73 3.66 -12.32
CA THR A 95 -8.86 5.11 -12.07
C THR A 95 -10.27 5.39 -11.56
N SER A 96 -10.36 6.13 -10.45
CA SER A 96 -11.63 6.44 -9.75
C SER A 96 -11.55 7.76 -9.00
N SER A 97 -12.49 7.98 -8.09
CA SER A 97 -12.46 8.96 -7.00
C SER A 97 -11.43 8.61 -5.93
N MET A 98 -11.41 9.43 -4.90
CA MET A 98 -10.92 9.07 -3.56
C MET A 98 -11.88 9.65 -2.51
N ALA A 99 -12.75 8.81 -1.96
CA ALA A 99 -13.42 9.07 -0.69
C ALA A 99 -12.42 8.90 0.47
N ILE A 100 -12.72 9.48 1.61
CA ILE A 100 -11.83 9.45 2.77
C ILE A 100 -12.33 8.42 3.78
N ASP A 101 -11.52 7.41 4.00
CA ASP A 101 -11.70 6.41 5.04
C ASP A 101 -11.02 6.89 6.32
N THR A 102 -11.82 7.04 7.38
CA THR A 102 -11.37 7.46 8.73
C THR A 102 -11.27 6.29 9.69
N ASP A 103 -11.61 5.07 9.27
CA ASP A 103 -11.66 3.89 10.11
C ASP A 103 -10.30 3.46 10.64
N GLY A 104 -10.33 2.85 11.81
CA GLY A 104 -9.13 2.30 12.43
C GLY A 104 -8.91 2.68 13.88
N SER A 105 -7.70 2.44 14.35
CA SER A 105 -7.35 2.50 15.77
C SER A 105 -7.12 3.92 16.34
N ASP A 106 -7.04 4.92 15.50
CA ASP A 106 -6.93 6.33 15.90
C ASP A 106 -8.30 7.02 15.83
N PRO A 107 -8.60 7.92 16.79
CA PRO A 107 -9.91 8.56 16.84
C PRO A 107 -10.09 9.55 15.68
N ASP A 108 -11.31 9.63 15.15
CA ASP A 108 -11.72 10.64 14.18
C ASP A 108 -13.11 11.19 14.56
N PRO A 109 -13.40 12.49 14.34
CA PRO A 109 -14.71 13.09 14.60
C PRO A 109 -15.78 12.73 13.56
N ASP A 110 -15.44 11.99 12.50
CA ASP A 110 -16.40 11.51 11.51
C ASP A 110 -17.47 10.64 12.19
N PRO A 111 -18.78 10.91 12.01
CA PRO A 111 -19.83 10.11 12.60
C PRO A 111 -19.87 8.67 12.09
N ASP A 112 -19.31 8.42 10.90
CA ASP A 112 -19.25 7.08 10.30
C ASP A 112 -17.98 6.32 10.65
N HIS A 113 -17.05 6.95 11.42
CA HIS A 113 -15.81 6.32 11.87
C HIS A 113 -16.04 5.04 12.66
N GLN A 114 -15.34 3.98 12.29
CA GLN A 114 -15.30 2.69 12.99
C GLN A 114 -13.90 2.45 13.55
N GLY A 115 -13.79 1.93 14.77
CA GLY A 115 -12.52 1.67 15.43
C GLY A 115 -11.73 0.47 14.87
N GLU A 116 -12.18 -0.11 13.76
CA GLU A 116 -11.64 -1.35 13.18
C GLU A 116 -11.31 -1.17 11.71
N THR A 117 -10.37 -1.98 11.21
CA THR A 117 -10.08 -2.17 9.80
C THR A 117 -10.03 -3.66 9.49
N THR A 118 -10.40 -4.06 8.28
CA THR A 118 -10.39 -5.47 7.85
C THR A 118 -9.02 -6.11 8.03
N PHE A 119 -7.96 -5.35 7.75
CA PHE A 119 -6.59 -5.84 7.90
C PHE A 119 -5.85 -5.06 8.98
N GLN A 120 -4.95 -5.76 9.66
CA GLN A 120 -4.17 -5.22 10.77
C GLN A 120 -2.70 -5.01 10.38
N ASP A 121 -1.99 -4.26 11.21
CA ASP A 121 -0.54 -4.15 11.18
C ASP A 121 0.16 -5.48 11.50
N SER A 122 1.48 -5.52 11.44
CA SER A 122 2.23 -6.76 11.73
C SER A 122 2.15 -7.22 13.19
N ASN A 123 1.60 -6.40 14.09
CA ASN A 123 1.38 -6.72 15.50
C ASN A 123 -0.09 -7.10 15.80
N GLY A 124 -0.95 -7.22 14.78
CA GLY A 124 -2.36 -7.54 14.94
C GLY A 124 -3.22 -6.37 15.45
N LYS A 125 -2.77 -5.12 15.29
CA LYS A 125 -3.55 -3.92 15.61
C LYS A 125 -4.25 -3.41 14.39
N ASN A 126 -5.49 -2.94 14.54
CA ASN A 126 -6.19 -2.22 13.48
C ASN A 126 -5.35 -1.07 12.96
N LEU A 127 -5.40 -0.82 11.66
CA LEU A 127 -4.64 0.28 11.06
C LEU A 127 -5.12 1.62 11.60
N ALA A 128 -4.25 2.62 11.56
CA ALA A 128 -4.52 3.98 12.01
C ALA A 128 -4.66 4.89 10.79
N ALA A 129 -5.87 5.33 10.44
CA ALA A 129 -6.16 6.06 9.21
C ALA A 129 -5.36 7.37 9.06
N HIS A 130 -5.03 8.04 10.18
CA HIS A 130 -4.21 9.26 10.18
C HIS A 130 -2.70 9.02 10.06
N HIS A 131 -2.25 7.77 10.22
CA HIS A 131 -0.81 7.43 10.25
C HIS A 131 -0.39 6.54 9.09
N VAL A 132 -1.28 5.66 8.63
CA VAL A 132 -1.00 4.64 7.61
C VAL A 132 -1.72 5.00 6.32
N PRO A 133 -0.99 5.17 5.18
CA PRO A 133 -1.63 5.29 3.88
C PRO A 133 -2.15 3.93 3.45
N PHE A 134 -3.46 3.72 3.49
CA PHE A 134 -4.08 2.51 2.99
C PHE A 134 -5.18 2.83 1.97
N TYR A 135 -5.45 1.88 1.09
CA TYR A 135 -6.57 1.91 0.16
C TYR A 135 -7.59 0.85 0.52
N VAL A 136 -8.82 1.08 0.10
CA VAL A 136 -9.99 0.25 0.38
C VAL A 136 -10.47 -0.41 -0.92
N LEU A 137 -10.89 -1.66 -0.82
CA LEU A 137 -11.53 -2.39 -1.92
C LEU A 137 -12.90 -2.89 -1.50
N GLY A 138 -13.80 -3.09 -2.45
CA GLY A 138 -15.12 -3.62 -2.15
C GLY A 138 -15.09 -5.03 -1.55
N ASP A 139 -16.01 -5.33 -0.64
CA ASP A 139 -16.17 -6.66 -0.05
C ASP A 139 -16.82 -7.64 -1.04
N ASP A 140 -16.40 -8.90 -1.00
CA ASP A 140 -16.92 -9.96 -1.87
C ASP A 140 -18.37 -10.36 -1.57
N CYS A 141 -18.70 -10.42 -0.31
CA CYS A 141 -19.89 -11.11 0.20
C CYS A 141 -20.61 -10.30 1.24
N PHE A 142 -20.74 -9.04 1.00
CA PHE A 142 -21.35 -8.11 1.92
C PHE A 142 -22.70 -8.58 2.46
N ASP A 143 -23.61 -8.95 1.57
CA ASP A 143 -24.98 -9.36 1.94
C ASP A 143 -25.07 -10.83 2.41
N LYS A 144 -23.96 -11.56 2.43
CA LYS A 144 -23.89 -12.99 2.76
C LYS A 144 -24.83 -13.88 1.94
N LYS A 145 -25.41 -13.36 0.85
CA LYS A 145 -26.21 -14.15 -0.10
C LYS A 145 -25.32 -15.06 -0.92
N LYS A 146 -25.84 -16.20 -1.26
CA LYS A 146 -25.13 -17.17 -2.12
C LYS A 146 -25.80 -17.25 -3.49
N PRO A 147 -25.03 -17.46 -4.57
CA PRO A 147 -23.56 -17.54 -4.60
C PRO A 147 -22.90 -16.18 -4.31
N CYS A 148 -21.79 -16.21 -3.57
CA CYS A 148 -21.00 -15.04 -3.32
C CYS A 148 -20.14 -14.74 -4.55
N PRO A 149 -20.33 -13.63 -5.24
CA PRO A 149 -19.46 -13.27 -6.35
C PRO A 149 -18.09 -12.90 -5.80
N HIS A 150 -17.04 -13.39 -6.43
CA HIS A 150 -15.69 -13.04 -6.05
C HIS A 150 -15.36 -11.63 -6.53
N PHE A 151 -14.68 -10.87 -5.67
CA PHE A 151 -14.08 -9.62 -6.06
C PHE A 151 -12.66 -9.88 -6.60
N PHE A 152 -12.20 -9.07 -7.56
CA PHE A 152 -10.95 -9.30 -8.26
C PHE A 152 -9.74 -9.52 -7.33
N TYR A 153 -9.72 -8.92 -6.14
CA TYR A 153 -8.58 -9.05 -5.25
C TYR A 153 -8.39 -10.48 -4.72
N LYS A 154 -9.48 -11.22 -4.47
CA LYS A 154 -9.39 -12.64 -4.06
C LYS A 154 -9.00 -13.53 -5.23
N GLU A 155 -9.55 -13.30 -6.40
CA GLU A 155 -9.21 -14.05 -7.62
C GLU A 155 -7.73 -13.91 -7.99
N HIS A 156 -7.14 -12.74 -7.72
CA HIS A 156 -5.76 -12.42 -8.05
C HIS A 156 -4.79 -12.45 -6.87
N ASN A 157 -5.18 -13.06 -5.74
CA ASN A 157 -4.31 -13.27 -4.58
C ASN A 157 -3.78 -11.97 -3.96
N ILE A 158 -4.54 -10.87 -4.04
CA ILE A 158 -4.24 -9.62 -3.36
C ILE A 158 -4.68 -9.76 -1.91
N LYS A 159 -3.76 -9.56 -0.98
CA LYS A 159 -3.94 -9.81 0.47
C LYS A 159 -3.81 -8.53 1.26
N GLY A 160 -4.21 -8.57 2.52
CA GLY A 160 -3.98 -7.47 3.46
C GLY A 160 -2.53 -6.98 3.44
N ARG A 161 -2.33 -5.68 3.55
CA ARG A 161 -1.06 -4.96 3.42
C ARG A 161 -0.36 -5.10 2.06
N GLN A 162 -1.07 -5.55 1.02
CA GLN A 162 -0.53 -5.58 -0.33
C GLN A 162 -0.23 -4.16 -0.81
N PHE A 163 0.97 -3.96 -1.35
CA PHE A 163 1.45 -2.65 -1.80
C PHE A 163 0.69 -2.15 -3.04
N ALA A 164 0.45 -0.83 -3.08
CA ALA A 164 0.00 -0.12 -4.27
C ALA A 164 0.72 1.21 -4.44
N LEU A 165 0.87 1.66 -5.69
CA LEU A 165 1.11 3.07 -6.01
C LEU A 165 -0.24 3.77 -6.14
N ILE A 166 -0.36 4.97 -5.59
CA ILE A 166 -1.51 5.85 -5.83
C ILE A 166 -1.02 7.15 -6.47
N PHE A 167 -1.54 7.45 -7.65
CA PHE A 167 -1.22 8.66 -8.41
C PHE A 167 -2.38 9.64 -8.35
N TYR A 168 -2.07 10.90 -8.07
CA TYR A 168 -3.01 12.01 -8.21
C TYR A 168 -2.28 13.27 -8.66
N LYS A 169 -2.70 13.86 -9.79
CA LYS A 169 -1.98 14.98 -10.44
C LYS A 169 -0.50 14.61 -10.66
N SER A 170 0.42 15.38 -10.13
CA SER A 170 1.87 15.14 -10.24
C SER A 170 2.46 14.32 -9.09
N LYS A 171 1.64 13.90 -8.13
CA LYS A 171 2.11 13.15 -6.96
C LYS A 171 1.91 11.65 -7.13
N VAL A 172 2.80 10.88 -6.50
CA VAL A 172 2.67 9.44 -6.31
C VAL A 172 3.09 9.07 -4.90
N ILE A 173 2.37 8.14 -4.30
CA ILE A 173 2.66 7.60 -2.97
C ILE A 173 2.65 6.08 -2.99
N GLY A 174 3.32 5.46 -2.02
CA GLY A 174 3.11 4.08 -1.64
C GLY A 174 1.95 3.97 -0.65
N SER A 175 1.13 2.94 -0.81
CA SER A 175 -0.04 2.65 0.01
C SER A 175 -0.17 1.14 0.21
N ILE A 176 -1.01 0.70 1.14
CA ILE A 176 -1.24 -0.71 1.42
C ILE A 176 -2.72 -1.05 1.38
N PHE A 177 -3.09 -2.30 1.11
CA PHE A 177 -4.47 -2.77 1.24
C PHE A 177 -4.84 -2.85 2.71
N GLY A 178 -5.67 -1.94 3.18
CA GLY A 178 -5.99 -1.79 4.60
C GLY A 178 -7.40 -2.19 4.97
N ASP A 179 -8.38 -1.91 4.12
CA ASP A 179 -9.76 -2.15 4.46
C ASP A 179 -10.61 -2.63 3.28
N THR A 180 -11.81 -3.11 3.60
CA THR A 180 -12.82 -3.49 2.61
C THR A 180 -14.09 -2.71 2.87
N GLN A 181 -14.64 -2.13 1.81
CA GLN A 181 -15.88 -1.40 1.86
C GLN A 181 -17.06 -2.31 1.63
N THR A 182 -18.01 -2.28 2.56
CA THR A 182 -19.29 -2.94 2.42
C THR A 182 -20.22 -2.08 1.54
N ALA A 183 -20.74 -2.65 0.45
CA ALA A 183 -21.73 -1.94 -0.36
C ALA A 183 -22.98 -1.59 0.48
N ASN A 184 -23.54 -0.41 0.28
CA ASN A 184 -24.83 -0.06 0.89
C ASN A 184 -25.93 -1.01 0.45
N ASP A 185 -26.90 -1.28 1.33
CA ASP A 185 -28.04 -2.19 1.10
C ASP A 185 -28.79 -1.91 -0.22
N GLN A 186 -28.77 -0.68 -0.69
CA GLN A 186 -29.46 -0.27 -1.91
C GLN A 186 -28.74 -0.70 -3.21
N ASP A 187 -27.46 -1.07 -3.12
CA ASP A 187 -26.63 -1.43 -4.27
C ASP A 187 -26.44 -2.96 -4.42
N THR A 188 -27.01 -3.75 -3.52
CA THR A 188 -26.80 -5.21 -3.44
C THR A 188 -27.54 -6.00 -4.54
N SER A 189 -28.39 -5.37 -5.33
CA SER A 189 -29.09 -6.03 -6.44
C SER A 189 -28.17 -6.44 -7.59
N ASP A 190 -26.97 -5.85 -7.66
CA ASP A 190 -25.97 -6.14 -8.69
C ASP A 190 -24.64 -6.50 -8.04
N ASN A 191 -24.42 -7.81 -7.86
CA ASN A 191 -23.27 -8.38 -7.15
C ASN A 191 -21.89 -7.99 -7.71
N ASP A 192 -21.82 -7.50 -8.95
CA ASP A 192 -20.58 -7.00 -9.54
C ASP A 192 -20.34 -5.50 -9.28
N SER A 193 -21.23 -4.85 -8.54
CA SER A 193 -21.18 -3.40 -8.29
C SER A 193 -20.42 -3.04 -7.02
N ARG A 194 -19.27 -3.66 -6.78
CA ARG A 194 -18.41 -3.28 -5.66
C ARG A 194 -17.85 -1.87 -5.87
N GLU A 195 -17.68 -1.16 -4.77
CA GLU A 195 -17.17 0.20 -4.79
C GLU A 195 -15.66 0.22 -4.88
N LEU A 196 -15.14 1.19 -5.63
CA LEU A 196 -13.71 1.50 -5.73
C LEU A 196 -13.50 3.00 -5.70
N GLY A 197 -12.46 3.43 -5.00
CA GLY A 197 -12.10 4.83 -4.93
C GLY A 197 -12.23 5.41 -3.53
N GLU A 198 -11.63 4.71 -2.58
CA GLU A 198 -11.54 5.14 -1.20
C GLU A 198 -10.15 4.84 -0.64
N ALA A 199 -9.66 5.71 0.25
CA ALA A 199 -8.39 5.55 0.92
C ALA A 199 -8.33 6.36 2.22
N SER A 200 -7.39 6.01 3.08
CA SER A 200 -7.23 6.62 4.41
C SER A 200 -6.94 8.12 4.38
N VAL A 201 -7.24 8.78 5.48
CA VAL A 201 -6.86 10.18 5.76
C VAL A 201 -5.38 10.43 5.41
N LYS A 202 -4.49 9.53 5.81
CA LYS A 202 -3.06 9.66 5.53
C LYS A 202 -2.72 9.62 4.03
N ALA A 203 -3.36 8.75 3.28
CA ALA A 203 -3.17 8.69 1.83
C ALA A 203 -3.60 10.00 1.16
N ALA A 204 -4.76 10.55 1.54
CA ALA A 204 -5.24 11.84 1.04
C ALA A 204 -4.28 12.98 1.37
N GLN A 205 -3.80 13.09 2.61
CA GLN A 205 -2.84 14.10 3.05
C GLN A 205 -1.55 14.07 2.20
N LEU A 206 -0.97 12.90 1.98
CA LEU A 206 0.25 12.74 1.19
C LEU A 206 0.05 13.18 -0.27
N LEU A 207 -1.12 12.90 -0.84
CA LEU A 207 -1.49 13.29 -2.20
C LEU A 207 -1.90 14.77 -2.31
N GLY A 208 -2.22 15.44 -1.19
CA GLY A 208 -2.77 16.79 -1.16
C GLY A 208 -4.22 16.85 -1.61
N ILE A 209 -4.97 15.79 -1.33
CA ILE A 209 -6.42 15.72 -1.44
C ILE A 209 -7.01 16.19 -0.10
N PRO A 210 -8.14 16.95 -0.08
CA PRO A 210 -8.83 17.27 1.17
C PRO A 210 -9.14 15.99 1.96
N SER A 211 -8.73 15.91 3.22
CA SER A 211 -8.67 14.65 3.98
C SER A 211 -9.71 14.52 5.10
N SER A 212 -10.76 15.35 5.12
CA SER A 212 -11.88 15.22 6.05
C SER A 212 -12.79 14.06 5.65
N GLY A 213 -13.18 13.18 6.56
CA GLY A 213 -14.14 12.10 6.30
C GLY A 213 -15.49 12.63 5.80
N THR A 214 -15.98 13.73 6.38
CA THR A 214 -17.29 14.30 6.06
C THR A 214 -17.34 15.20 4.83
N SER A 215 -16.23 15.79 4.40
CA SER A 215 -16.21 16.83 3.33
C SER A 215 -14.97 16.79 2.44
N GLY A 216 -14.13 15.80 2.64
CA GLY A 216 -12.90 15.62 1.86
C GLY A 216 -13.12 14.78 0.60
N GLY A 217 -12.01 14.36 0.02
CA GLY A 217 -12.01 13.51 -1.17
C GLY A 217 -11.92 14.26 -2.49
N VAL A 218 -12.06 13.50 -3.58
CA VAL A 218 -12.06 14.00 -4.96
C VAL A 218 -12.83 13.03 -5.87
N ASP A 219 -13.65 13.56 -6.77
CA ASP A 219 -14.58 12.76 -7.59
C ASP A 219 -13.92 11.87 -8.65
N ASN A 220 -12.68 12.20 -9.06
CA ASN A 220 -12.00 11.47 -10.13
C ASN A 220 -10.49 11.75 -10.18
N GLY A 221 -9.80 11.08 -11.10
CA GLY A 221 -8.40 11.35 -11.41
C GLY A 221 -7.39 10.65 -10.52
N VAL A 222 -7.84 9.83 -9.58
CA VAL A 222 -6.95 9.01 -8.74
C VAL A 222 -6.71 7.66 -9.42
N THR A 223 -5.46 7.34 -9.72
CA THR A 223 -5.10 6.04 -10.30
C THR A 223 -4.40 5.19 -9.24
N VAL A 224 -4.98 4.04 -8.93
CA VAL A 224 -4.43 3.05 -7.99
C VAL A 224 -3.83 1.90 -8.79
N VAL A 225 -2.61 1.48 -8.43
CA VAL A 225 -1.86 0.42 -9.10
C VAL A 225 -1.38 -0.59 -8.06
N ILE A 226 -2.04 -1.74 -8.01
CA ILE A 226 -1.85 -2.78 -6.99
C ILE A 226 -0.88 -3.84 -7.50
N PHE A 227 0.10 -4.19 -6.68
CA PHE A 227 1.09 -5.23 -6.97
C PHE A 227 0.77 -6.49 -6.17
N SER A 228 0.42 -7.59 -6.81
CA SER A 228 0.16 -8.87 -6.16
C SER A 228 1.45 -9.66 -5.85
N GLY A 229 1.33 -10.65 -4.96
CA GLY A 229 2.43 -11.53 -4.59
C GLY A 229 3.15 -11.14 -3.30
N SER A 230 3.81 -12.12 -2.68
CA SER A 230 4.39 -12.00 -1.33
C SER A 230 5.49 -10.95 -1.21
N SER A 231 6.26 -10.70 -2.28
CA SER A 231 7.34 -9.70 -2.32
C SER A 231 6.83 -8.24 -2.29
N TRP A 232 5.52 -8.06 -2.38
CA TRP A 232 4.83 -6.77 -2.35
C TRP A 232 3.94 -6.59 -1.11
N VAL A 233 4.04 -7.47 -0.12
CA VAL A 233 3.37 -7.27 1.17
C VAL A 233 4.24 -6.38 2.04
N VAL A 234 3.68 -5.26 2.52
CA VAL A 234 4.37 -4.30 3.39
C VAL A 234 4.21 -4.73 4.84
N ASN A 235 5.31 -4.97 5.54
CA ASN A 235 5.28 -5.31 6.95
C ASN A 235 5.65 -4.10 7.81
N GLY A 236 5.13 -4.07 9.02
CA GLY A 236 5.40 -3.02 10.00
C GLY A 236 4.24 -2.77 10.95
N SER A 237 4.51 -1.98 11.99
CA SER A 237 3.50 -1.42 12.89
C SER A 237 2.90 -0.13 12.31
N ASN A 238 1.81 0.36 12.86
CA ASN A 238 1.19 1.64 12.47
C ASN A 238 2.19 2.80 12.43
N SER A 239 3.22 2.80 13.29
CA SER A 239 4.23 3.86 13.35
C SER A 239 5.22 3.87 12.19
N ASN A 240 5.42 2.74 11.48
CA ASN A 240 6.40 2.63 10.41
C ASN A 240 5.87 2.15 9.06
N LEU A 241 4.61 1.67 8.98
CA LEU A 241 3.99 1.23 7.72
C LEU A 241 4.01 2.31 6.64
N ASN A 242 3.81 3.59 7.00
CA ASN A 242 3.94 4.68 6.03
C ASN A 242 5.35 4.75 5.44
N ALA A 243 6.39 4.83 6.27
CA ALA A 243 7.78 4.88 5.79
C ALA A 243 8.13 3.66 4.92
N ASN A 244 7.69 2.47 5.36
CA ASN A 244 7.94 1.22 4.64
C ASN A 244 7.22 1.19 3.27
N ALA A 245 5.99 1.69 3.18
CA ALA A 245 5.29 1.81 1.90
C ALA A 245 5.99 2.81 0.98
N GLN A 246 6.39 4.00 1.48
CA GLN A 246 7.10 4.98 0.66
C GLN A 246 8.45 4.44 0.14
N ALA A 247 9.17 3.64 0.92
CA ALA A 247 10.43 3.03 0.50
C ALA A 247 10.29 2.08 -0.71
N MET A 248 9.10 1.54 -0.97
CA MET A 248 8.83 0.65 -2.11
C MET A 248 8.50 1.41 -3.41
N VAL A 249 8.24 2.71 -3.35
CA VAL A 249 7.77 3.50 -4.52
C VAL A 249 8.74 3.40 -5.70
N THR A 250 10.04 3.64 -5.50
CA THR A 250 11.03 3.59 -6.58
C THR A 250 11.10 2.20 -7.23
N LYS A 251 11.11 1.13 -6.43
CA LYS A 251 11.06 -0.25 -6.92
C LYS A 251 9.83 -0.48 -7.81
N ALA A 252 8.68 0.01 -7.37
CA ALA A 252 7.42 -0.16 -8.09
C ALA A 252 7.37 0.66 -9.39
N LEU A 253 7.85 1.91 -9.38
CA LEU A 253 7.95 2.72 -10.59
C LEU A 253 8.85 2.05 -11.65
N ASN A 254 9.97 1.47 -11.23
CA ASN A 254 10.91 0.79 -12.13
C ASN A 254 10.32 -0.46 -12.80
N THR A 255 9.22 -1.03 -12.30
CA THR A 255 8.47 -2.09 -12.99
C THR A 255 7.95 -1.60 -14.36
N PHE A 256 7.72 -0.30 -14.51
CA PHE A 256 7.22 0.33 -15.73
C PHE A 256 8.30 1.07 -16.53
N GLY A 257 9.56 0.85 -16.23
CA GLY A 257 10.70 1.40 -16.98
C GLY A 257 10.77 0.86 -18.41
N THR A 258 11.71 1.38 -19.19
CA THR A 258 11.87 1.17 -20.64
C THR A 258 11.98 -0.28 -21.13
N ASN A 259 11.94 -1.26 -20.25
CA ASN A 259 12.01 -2.69 -20.58
C ASN A 259 10.64 -3.39 -20.66
N VAL A 260 9.53 -2.68 -20.54
CA VAL A 260 8.20 -3.22 -20.87
C VAL A 260 7.98 -3.03 -22.36
N LYS A 261 8.53 -3.98 -23.14
CA LYS A 261 8.19 -4.16 -24.56
C LYS A 261 6.94 -5.02 -24.67
#